data_c5cf80d94d181e38b0bc5dd17d029b23
#
_entry.id   c5cf80d94d181e38b0bc5dd17d029b23
#
_cell.length_a   1.000
_cell.length_b   1.000
_cell.length_c   1.000
_cell.angle_alpha   90.00
_cell.angle_beta   90.00
_cell.angle_gamma   90.00
#
_symmetry.space_group_name_H-M   'P 1'
#
loop_
_entity.id
_entity.type
_entity.pdbx_description
1 polymer ?
#
loop_
_entity_poly.entity_id
_entity_poly.type
_entity_poly.pdbx_seq_one_letter_code
_entity_poly.pdbx_strand_id
1 'polypeptide(L)'
;MMNKITTKDLNLWYGGFHALINVNAAFQANRITAIIGPSGCGKSTLLRVFNRMNDLVEGVRTGGEALLDELDILAPDTDLVALRKKVGMVFQRPNPFPLSIYENIVFGVRIRGARASRSELDATVESSLRGVLLWDDLKDKLRSSALRLSLEQRQRLCIARLLAVKPDVLLMDEPCSALDPQATARIE
;
A
#
# COMPACT_ATOMS: atom_id res chain seq x y z
N MET A 1 10.96 -1.84 -22.44
CA MET A 1 10.56 -2.20 -21.07
C MET A 1 9.10 -1.81 -20.91
N MET A 2 8.31 -2.62 -20.23
CA MET A 2 6.86 -2.37 -20.08
C MET A 2 6.63 -1.47 -18.86
N ASN A 3 5.82 -0.43 -19.03
CA ASN A 3 5.39 0.42 -17.93
C ASN A 3 4.23 -0.26 -17.19
N LYS A 4 4.25 -0.21 -15.87
CA LYS A 4 3.16 -0.72 -15.00
C LYS A 4 2.14 0.36 -14.70
N ILE A 5 2.60 1.59 -14.46
CA ILE A 5 1.73 2.76 -14.27
C ILE A 5 2.23 3.87 -15.18
N THR A 6 1.31 4.58 -15.83
CA THR A 6 1.61 5.80 -16.58
C THR A 6 0.60 6.89 -16.25
N THR A 7 1.06 8.13 -16.25
CA THR A 7 0.20 9.31 -16.13
C THR A 7 0.45 10.25 -17.28
N LYS A 8 -0.63 10.87 -17.79
CA LYS A 8 -0.56 11.89 -18.84
C LYS A 8 -1.43 13.07 -18.46
N ASP A 9 -0.82 14.24 -18.40
CA ASP A 9 -1.46 15.50 -18.03
C ASP A 9 -2.31 15.37 -16.76
N LEU A 10 -1.80 14.57 -15.79
CA LEU A 10 -2.51 14.29 -14.55
C LEU A 10 -2.57 15.54 -13.69
N ASN A 11 -3.79 15.92 -13.34
CA ASN A 11 -4.09 17.06 -12.49
C ASN A 11 -4.97 16.62 -11.32
N LEU A 12 -4.79 17.23 -10.14
CA LEU A 12 -5.65 16.96 -8.98
C LEU A 12 -5.85 18.25 -8.18
N TRP A 13 -7.08 18.48 -7.77
CA TRP A 13 -7.48 19.61 -6.93
C TRP A 13 -8.14 19.12 -5.65
N TYR A 14 -7.82 19.77 -4.54
CA TYR A 14 -8.55 19.72 -3.27
C TYR A 14 -9.34 21.01 -3.12
N GLY A 15 -10.66 21.00 -3.43
CA GLY A 15 -11.43 22.21 -3.54
C GLY A 15 -10.84 23.18 -4.57
N GLY A 16 -10.38 24.35 -4.12
CA GLY A 16 -9.71 25.35 -4.97
C GLY A 16 -8.19 25.16 -5.11
N PHE A 17 -7.57 24.31 -4.32
CA PHE A 17 -6.11 24.11 -4.34
C PHE A 17 -5.67 23.09 -5.40
N HIS A 18 -4.84 23.52 -6.37
CA HIS A 18 -4.30 22.68 -7.43
C HIS A 18 -3.05 21.95 -6.91
N ALA A 19 -3.21 20.70 -6.48
CA ALA A 19 -2.17 19.92 -5.79
C ALA A 19 -1.23 19.16 -6.73
N LEU A 20 -1.75 18.66 -7.86
CA LEU A 20 -0.95 18.06 -8.92
C LEU A 20 -1.21 18.79 -10.23
N ILE A 21 -0.13 19.20 -10.92
CA ILE A 21 -0.20 20.05 -12.12
C ILE A 21 0.50 19.34 -13.27
N ASN A 22 -0.27 18.90 -14.27
CA ASN A 22 0.21 18.30 -15.51
C ASN A 22 1.30 17.24 -15.30
N VAL A 23 1.08 16.31 -14.36
CA VAL A 23 2.07 15.27 -14.02
C VAL A 23 2.10 14.21 -15.10
N ASN A 24 3.23 14.12 -15.80
CA ASN A 24 3.53 13.11 -16.79
C ASN A 24 4.64 12.20 -16.25
N ALA A 25 4.33 10.93 -15.99
CA ALA A 25 5.25 9.98 -15.38
C ALA A 25 5.02 8.56 -15.90
N ALA A 26 6.08 7.74 -15.89
CA ALA A 26 6.02 6.34 -16.23
C ALA A 26 6.80 5.50 -15.22
N PHE A 27 6.15 4.52 -14.63
CA PHE A 27 6.71 3.62 -13.63
C PHE A 27 6.83 2.22 -14.23
N GLN A 28 8.05 1.70 -14.29
CA GLN A 28 8.32 0.42 -14.94
C GLN A 28 7.84 -0.78 -14.08
N ALA A 29 7.39 -1.83 -14.76
CA ALA A 29 7.07 -3.09 -14.12
C ALA A 29 8.32 -3.74 -13.50
N ASN A 30 8.14 -4.44 -12.37
CA ASN A 30 9.18 -5.18 -11.67
C ASN A 30 10.40 -4.31 -11.28
N ARG A 31 10.14 -3.04 -10.92
CA ARG A 31 11.16 -2.09 -10.47
C ARG A 31 10.71 -1.36 -9.21
N ILE A 32 11.67 -1.01 -8.39
CA ILE A 32 11.48 -0.05 -7.30
C ILE A 32 11.75 1.34 -7.86
N THR A 33 10.78 2.24 -7.69
CA THR A 33 10.90 3.65 -8.08
C THR A 33 10.69 4.54 -6.87
N ALA A 34 11.68 5.36 -6.54
CA ALA A 34 11.58 6.36 -5.49
C ALA A 34 11.10 7.70 -6.06
N ILE A 35 10.08 8.29 -5.40
CA ILE A 35 9.62 9.65 -5.67
C ILE A 35 10.22 10.57 -4.62
N ILE A 36 11.09 11.48 -5.05
CA ILE A 36 11.86 12.37 -4.17
C ILE A 36 11.39 13.81 -4.38
N GLY A 37 11.33 14.57 -3.30
CA GLY A 37 10.96 15.99 -3.35
C GLY A 37 10.70 16.56 -1.95
N PRO A 38 10.60 17.89 -1.81
CA PRO A 38 10.37 18.54 -0.53
C PRO A 38 9.02 18.14 0.10
N SER A 39 8.86 18.42 1.39
CA SER A 39 7.56 18.22 2.06
C SER A 39 6.48 19.08 1.39
N GLY A 40 5.28 18.52 1.22
CA GLY A 40 4.15 19.23 0.62
C GLY A 40 4.14 19.32 -0.92
N CYS A 41 5.16 18.79 -1.64
CA CYS A 41 5.20 18.86 -3.11
C CYS A 41 4.26 17.87 -3.84
N GLY A 42 3.39 17.16 -3.13
CA GLY A 42 2.38 16.29 -3.75
C GLY A 42 2.73 14.80 -3.86
N LYS A 43 3.85 14.31 -3.29
CA LYS A 43 4.25 12.88 -3.36
C LYS A 43 3.16 11.93 -2.88
N SER A 44 2.64 12.13 -1.68
CA SER A 44 1.56 11.32 -1.12
C SER A 44 0.26 11.46 -1.91
N THR A 45 -0.02 12.66 -2.43
CA THR A 45 -1.17 12.90 -3.31
C THR A 45 -1.05 12.06 -4.58
N LEU A 46 0.11 12.05 -5.23
CA LEU A 46 0.35 11.24 -6.44
C LEU A 46 0.19 9.74 -6.14
N LEU A 47 0.81 9.23 -5.07
CA LEU A 47 0.66 7.82 -4.68
C LEU A 47 -0.82 7.44 -4.49
N ARG A 48 -1.60 8.31 -3.82
CA ARG A 48 -3.03 8.08 -3.55
C ARG A 48 -3.93 8.18 -4.78
N VAL A 49 -3.47 8.75 -5.89
CA VAL A 49 -4.18 8.67 -7.18
C VAL A 49 -4.22 7.21 -7.64
N PHE A 50 -3.10 6.48 -7.55
CA PHE A 50 -2.97 5.15 -8.13
C PHE A 50 -3.89 4.09 -7.51
N ASN A 51 -4.40 4.31 -6.30
CA ASN A 51 -5.41 3.46 -5.65
C ASN A 51 -6.73 4.18 -5.34
N ARG A 52 -6.90 5.39 -5.89
CA ARG A 52 -8.13 6.19 -5.72
C ARG A 52 -8.46 6.53 -4.26
N MET A 53 -7.43 6.63 -3.38
CA MET A 53 -7.64 7.01 -1.98
C MET A 53 -7.95 8.50 -1.82
N ASN A 54 -7.57 9.34 -2.79
CA ASN A 54 -7.93 10.77 -2.77
C ASN A 54 -9.44 10.99 -2.92
N ASP A 55 -10.18 10.06 -3.53
CA ASP A 55 -11.64 10.15 -3.70
C ASP A 55 -12.41 10.16 -2.37
N LEU A 56 -11.75 9.76 -1.28
CA LEU A 56 -12.33 9.83 0.07
C LEU A 56 -12.29 11.24 0.67
N VAL A 57 -11.61 12.18 0.00
CA VAL A 57 -11.52 13.58 0.44
C VAL A 57 -12.61 14.39 -0.26
N GLU A 58 -13.45 15.05 0.52
CA GLU A 58 -14.54 15.88 -0.02
C GLU A 58 -13.99 17.01 -0.90
N GLY A 59 -14.65 17.22 -2.04
CA GLY A 59 -14.28 18.27 -3.00
C GLY A 59 -13.04 17.96 -3.84
N VAL A 60 -12.52 16.71 -3.82
CA VAL A 60 -11.43 16.33 -4.71
C VAL A 60 -11.93 16.22 -6.16
N ARG A 61 -11.10 16.71 -7.08
CA ARG A 61 -11.29 16.55 -8.53
C ARG A 61 -9.98 16.09 -9.15
N THR A 62 -10.05 15.13 -10.06
CA THR A 62 -8.91 14.62 -10.80
C THR A 62 -9.17 14.73 -12.29
N GLY A 63 -8.17 15.10 -13.08
CA GLY A 63 -8.24 15.20 -14.55
C GLY A 63 -6.96 14.67 -15.17
N GLY A 64 -6.99 14.47 -16.50
CA GLY A 64 -5.92 13.81 -17.24
C GLY A 64 -6.12 12.30 -17.27
N GLU A 65 -5.04 11.54 -17.51
CA GLU A 65 -5.07 10.08 -17.61
C GLU A 65 -4.15 9.45 -16.56
N ALA A 66 -4.57 8.32 -16.00
CA ALA A 66 -3.72 7.46 -15.18
C ALA A 66 -4.04 5.99 -15.50
N LEU A 67 -3.07 5.28 -16.06
CA LEU A 67 -3.23 3.89 -16.50
C LEU A 67 -2.46 2.95 -15.56
N LEU A 68 -3.10 1.85 -15.16
CA LEU A 68 -2.47 0.68 -14.57
C LEU A 68 -2.50 -0.44 -15.63
N ASP A 69 -1.35 -0.77 -16.22
CA ASP A 69 -1.27 -1.52 -17.46
C ASP A 69 -2.12 -0.81 -18.55
N GLU A 70 -3.22 -1.40 -18.98
CA GLU A 70 -4.18 -0.84 -19.97
C GLU A 70 -5.46 -0.27 -19.30
N LEU A 71 -5.60 -0.41 -17.98
CA LEU A 71 -6.78 0.04 -17.24
C LEU A 71 -6.67 1.52 -16.91
N ASP A 72 -7.60 2.33 -17.41
CA ASP A 72 -7.75 3.70 -16.93
C ASP A 72 -8.35 3.68 -15.52
N ILE A 73 -7.50 3.99 -14.54
CA ILE A 73 -7.90 3.98 -13.13
C ILE A 73 -8.74 5.20 -12.74
N LEU A 74 -8.85 6.21 -13.61
CA LEU A 74 -9.67 7.42 -13.38
C LEU A 74 -11.06 7.30 -14.00
N ALA A 75 -11.33 6.27 -14.82
CA ALA A 75 -12.63 6.08 -15.43
C ALA A 75 -13.74 5.99 -14.37
N PRO A 76 -14.92 6.58 -14.61
CA PRO A 76 -16.03 6.61 -13.65
C PRO A 76 -16.56 5.22 -13.25
N ASP A 77 -16.43 4.25 -14.15
CA ASP A 77 -16.89 2.86 -14.01
C ASP A 77 -15.80 1.91 -13.47
N THR A 78 -14.64 2.43 -13.09
CA THR A 78 -13.56 1.63 -12.50
C THR A 78 -14.00 0.96 -11.20
N ASP A 79 -13.93 -0.38 -11.16
CA ASP A 79 -14.15 -1.14 -9.92
C ASP A 79 -13.03 -0.85 -8.91
N LEU A 80 -13.34 0.02 -7.94
CA LEU A 80 -12.38 0.43 -6.90
C LEU A 80 -11.97 -0.73 -5.99
N VAL A 81 -12.81 -1.74 -5.81
CA VAL A 81 -12.45 -2.92 -5.00
C VAL A 81 -11.43 -3.76 -5.75
N ALA A 82 -11.65 -4.01 -7.03
CA ALA A 82 -10.70 -4.71 -7.88
C ALA A 82 -9.38 -3.94 -8.00
N LEU A 83 -9.43 -2.62 -8.19
CA LEU A 83 -8.25 -1.76 -8.23
C LEU A 83 -7.42 -1.86 -6.95
N ARG A 84 -8.05 -1.69 -5.77
CA ARG A 84 -7.37 -1.72 -4.47
C ARG A 84 -6.86 -3.11 -4.07
N LYS A 85 -7.36 -4.18 -4.69
CA LYS A 85 -6.76 -5.51 -4.59
C LYS A 85 -5.45 -5.64 -5.36
N LYS A 86 -5.30 -4.90 -6.48
CA LYS A 86 -4.09 -4.88 -7.31
C LYS A 86 -3.05 -3.87 -6.79
N VAL A 87 -3.50 -2.73 -6.26
CA VAL A 87 -2.64 -1.62 -5.82
C VAL A 87 -2.72 -1.48 -4.31
N GLY A 88 -1.80 -2.13 -3.60
CA GLY A 88 -1.69 -2.06 -2.14
C GLY A 88 -0.97 -0.79 -1.69
N MET A 89 -1.28 -0.31 -0.48
CA MET A 89 -0.65 0.88 0.09
C MET A 89 -0.23 0.70 1.54
N VAL A 90 1.01 1.06 1.83
CA VAL A 90 1.55 1.25 3.18
C VAL A 90 1.51 2.74 3.49
N PHE A 91 0.85 3.10 4.58
CA PHE A 91 0.73 4.49 5.02
C PHE A 91 1.91 4.89 5.91
N GLN A 92 2.20 6.18 5.96
CA GLN A 92 3.21 6.78 6.81
C GLN A 92 3.03 6.40 8.29
N ARG A 93 1.77 6.39 8.77
CA ARG A 93 1.44 5.91 10.13
C ARG A 93 0.91 4.49 10.05
N PRO A 94 1.48 3.55 10.82
CA PRO A 94 0.99 2.18 10.84
C PRO A 94 -0.47 2.10 11.31
N ASN A 95 -1.27 1.34 10.58
CA ASN A 95 -2.69 1.17 10.83
C ASN A 95 -3.09 -0.32 10.92
N PRO A 96 -2.52 -1.09 11.86
CA PRO A 96 -2.96 -2.45 12.06
C PRO A 96 -4.43 -2.47 12.50
N PHE A 97 -5.17 -3.49 12.06
CA PHE A 97 -6.53 -3.69 12.56
C PHE A 97 -6.50 -4.04 14.05
N PRO A 98 -7.55 -3.71 14.84
CA PRO A 98 -7.66 -4.08 16.25
C PRO A 98 -7.96 -5.58 16.43
N LEU A 99 -7.18 -6.41 15.78
CA LEU A 99 -7.25 -7.87 15.70
C LEU A 99 -5.92 -8.46 16.17
N SER A 100 -5.83 -9.80 16.21
CA SER A 100 -4.56 -10.47 16.45
C SER A 100 -3.56 -10.25 15.30
N ILE A 101 -2.28 -10.54 15.54
CA ILE A 101 -1.23 -10.51 14.52
C ILE A 101 -1.61 -11.43 13.36
N TYR A 102 -2.03 -12.67 13.67
CA TYR A 102 -2.50 -13.65 12.69
C TYR A 102 -3.65 -13.11 11.84
N GLU A 103 -4.71 -12.63 12.49
CA GLU A 103 -5.90 -12.13 11.80
C GLU A 103 -5.60 -10.90 10.92
N ASN A 104 -4.65 -10.04 11.30
CA ASN A 104 -4.22 -8.93 10.45
C ASN A 104 -3.70 -9.42 9.09
N ILE A 105 -2.95 -10.52 9.06
CA ILE A 105 -2.35 -11.04 7.82
C ILE A 105 -3.39 -11.78 6.99
N VAL A 106 -4.17 -12.68 7.61
CA VAL A 106 -5.13 -13.51 6.86
C VAL A 106 -6.39 -12.77 6.42
N PHE A 107 -6.67 -11.59 7.00
CA PHE A 107 -7.85 -10.79 6.70
C PHE A 107 -8.05 -10.54 5.20
N GLY A 108 -7.01 -10.02 4.53
CA GLY A 108 -7.06 -9.74 3.10
C GLY A 108 -7.18 -10.99 2.24
N VAL A 109 -6.54 -12.10 2.65
CA VAL A 109 -6.62 -13.38 1.96
C VAL A 109 -8.06 -13.92 1.98
N ARG A 110 -8.73 -13.85 3.14
CA ARG A 110 -10.11 -14.29 3.29
C ARG A 110 -11.09 -13.44 2.47
N ILE A 111 -10.93 -12.10 2.46
CA ILE A 111 -11.80 -11.19 1.70
C ILE A 111 -11.66 -11.39 0.18
N ARG A 112 -10.50 -11.84 -0.31
CA ARG A 112 -10.35 -12.18 -1.74
C ARG A 112 -11.22 -13.35 -2.19
N GLY A 113 -11.89 -14.06 -1.27
CA GLY A 113 -12.79 -15.17 -1.59
C GLY A 113 -12.08 -16.49 -1.83
N ALA A 114 -10.77 -16.58 -1.62
CA ALA A 114 -10.05 -17.83 -1.66
C ALA A 114 -10.50 -18.72 -0.47
N ARG A 115 -11.04 -19.89 -0.76
CA ARG A 115 -11.26 -20.96 0.25
C ARG A 115 -9.89 -21.56 0.61
N ALA A 116 -9.06 -20.80 1.32
CA ALA A 116 -7.80 -21.28 1.79
C ALA A 116 -8.00 -22.19 3.01
N SER A 117 -7.37 -23.35 2.99
CA SER A 117 -7.29 -24.24 4.15
C SER A 117 -6.52 -23.58 5.29
N ARG A 118 -6.68 -24.10 6.50
CA ARG A 118 -5.93 -23.58 7.65
C ARG A 118 -4.42 -23.68 7.43
N SER A 119 -3.95 -24.77 6.86
CA SER A 119 -2.52 -24.97 6.56
C SER A 119 -1.98 -23.93 5.57
N GLU A 120 -2.76 -23.58 4.54
CA GLU A 120 -2.36 -22.54 3.57
C GLU A 120 -2.34 -21.15 4.22
N LEU A 121 -3.29 -20.85 5.12
CA LEU A 121 -3.27 -19.60 5.89
C LEU A 121 -2.07 -19.53 6.84
N ASP A 122 -1.77 -20.62 7.55
CA ASP A 122 -0.62 -20.71 8.45
C ASP A 122 0.70 -20.50 7.68
N ALA A 123 0.86 -21.14 6.53
CA ALA A 123 2.01 -20.96 5.64
C ALA A 123 2.12 -19.51 5.10
N THR A 124 0.97 -18.89 4.77
CA THR A 124 0.93 -17.50 4.33
C THR A 124 1.36 -16.56 5.44
N VAL A 125 0.92 -16.79 6.68
CA VAL A 125 1.30 -15.97 7.83
C VAL A 125 2.81 -16.10 8.07
N GLU A 126 3.36 -17.31 8.10
CA GLU A 126 4.78 -17.53 8.27
C GLU A 126 5.59 -16.83 7.17
N SER A 127 5.27 -17.08 5.90
CA SER A 127 6.01 -16.49 4.77
C SER A 127 5.96 -14.97 4.78
N SER A 128 4.80 -14.39 5.08
CA SER A 128 4.64 -12.92 5.14
C SER A 128 5.42 -12.29 6.29
N LEU A 129 5.43 -12.91 7.47
CA LEU A 129 6.22 -12.43 8.61
C LEU A 129 7.72 -12.62 8.41
N ARG A 130 8.16 -13.71 7.74
CA ARG A 130 9.56 -13.90 7.35
C ARG A 130 10.01 -12.83 6.35
N GLY A 131 9.16 -12.48 5.37
CA GLY A 131 9.44 -11.46 4.38
C GLY A 131 9.69 -10.06 4.96
N VAL A 132 9.24 -9.80 6.19
CA VAL A 132 9.46 -8.54 6.92
C VAL A 132 10.30 -8.73 8.19
N LEU A 133 11.00 -9.84 8.34
CA LEU A 133 11.88 -10.17 9.49
C LEU A 133 11.17 -10.07 10.86
N LEU A 134 9.88 -10.48 10.93
CA LEU A 134 9.10 -10.48 12.17
C LEU A 134 8.78 -11.89 12.69
N TRP A 135 9.08 -12.95 11.93
CA TRP A 135 8.66 -14.30 12.27
C TRP A 135 9.22 -14.75 13.61
N ASP A 136 10.52 -14.63 13.81
CA ASP A 136 11.20 -15.13 15.01
C ASP A 136 10.76 -14.38 16.28
N ASP A 137 10.42 -13.10 16.15
CA ASP A 137 9.93 -12.29 17.27
C ASP A 137 8.47 -12.59 17.64
N LEU A 138 7.65 -13.07 16.68
CA LEU A 138 6.20 -13.10 16.81
C LEU A 138 5.56 -14.49 16.70
N LYS A 139 6.28 -15.53 16.24
CA LYS A 139 5.75 -16.90 16.02
C LYS A 139 4.99 -17.47 17.21
N ASP A 140 5.43 -17.18 18.43
CA ASP A 140 4.81 -17.65 19.67
C ASP A 140 3.70 -16.72 20.19
N LYS A 141 3.46 -15.59 19.51
CA LYS A 141 2.53 -14.52 19.92
C LYS A 141 1.47 -14.20 18.87
N LEU A 142 1.29 -15.03 17.85
CA LEU A 142 0.41 -14.77 16.71
C LEU A 142 -1.03 -14.46 17.10
N ARG A 143 -1.50 -14.96 18.24
CA ARG A 143 -2.85 -14.72 18.77
C ARG A 143 -2.96 -13.44 19.60
N SER A 144 -1.85 -12.78 19.91
CA SER A 144 -1.83 -11.52 20.65
C SER A 144 -2.35 -10.38 19.79
N SER A 145 -2.90 -9.34 20.45
CA SER A 145 -3.38 -8.13 19.75
C SER A 145 -2.23 -7.42 19.04
N ALA A 146 -2.42 -7.09 17.76
CA ALA A 146 -1.47 -6.29 16.98
C ALA A 146 -1.24 -4.89 17.55
N LEU A 147 -2.17 -4.35 18.34
CA LEU A 147 -2.03 -3.04 18.98
C LEU A 147 -0.99 -3.01 20.12
N ARG A 148 -0.51 -4.17 20.58
CA ARG A 148 0.55 -4.27 21.59
C ARG A 148 1.96 -4.24 21.01
N LEU A 149 2.09 -4.30 19.70
CA LEU A 149 3.37 -4.25 19.00
C LEU A 149 4.00 -2.86 19.09
N SER A 150 5.32 -2.76 19.01
CA SER A 150 6.04 -1.49 18.87
C SER A 150 5.63 -0.79 17.56
N LEU A 151 5.94 0.51 17.44
CA LEU A 151 5.64 1.28 16.23
C LEU A 151 6.27 0.63 14.99
N GLU A 152 7.54 0.27 15.07
CA GLU A 152 8.27 -0.44 14.02
C GLU A 152 7.62 -1.78 13.65
N GLN A 153 7.31 -2.62 14.66
CA GLN A 153 6.66 -3.91 14.43
C GLN A 153 5.28 -3.75 13.79
N ARG A 154 4.51 -2.72 14.16
CA ARG A 154 3.23 -2.39 13.51
C ARG A 154 3.43 -2.02 12.05
N GLN A 155 4.44 -1.22 11.73
CA GLN A 155 4.73 -0.83 10.35
C GLN A 155 5.09 -2.06 9.51
N ARG A 156 5.99 -2.89 9.99
CA ARG A 156 6.36 -4.16 9.32
C ARG A 156 5.17 -5.11 9.21
N LEU A 157 4.29 -5.19 10.21
CA LEU A 157 3.06 -5.97 10.13
C LEU A 157 2.11 -5.45 9.04
N CYS A 158 1.99 -4.13 8.87
CA CYS A 158 1.20 -3.55 7.78
C CYS A 158 1.76 -3.92 6.39
N ILE A 159 3.08 -4.01 6.26
CA ILE A 159 3.73 -4.51 5.04
C ILE A 159 3.45 -6.01 4.85
N ALA A 160 3.65 -6.83 5.89
CA ALA A 160 3.36 -8.27 5.85
C ALA A 160 1.91 -8.57 5.43
N ARG A 161 0.94 -7.79 5.93
CA ARG A 161 -0.47 -7.87 5.55
C ARG A 161 -0.68 -7.67 4.06
N LEU A 162 0.06 -6.77 3.44
CA LEU A 162 -0.01 -6.54 1.99
C LEU A 162 0.70 -7.64 1.20
N LEU A 163 1.86 -8.12 1.66
CA LEU A 163 2.56 -9.24 1.02
C LEU A 163 1.69 -10.50 0.97
N ALA A 164 0.88 -10.75 1.99
CA ALA A 164 -0.03 -11.89 2.05
C ALA A 164 -1.05 -11.91 0.90
N VAL A 165 -1.47 -10.74 0.42
CA VAL A 165 -2.42 -10.62 -0.69
C VAL A 165 -1.76 -10.48 -2.06
N LYS A 166 -0.44 -10.39 -2.14
CA LYS A 166 0.35 -10.34 -3.38
C LYS A 166 -0.22 -9.29 -4.36
N PRO A 167 -0.19 -8.00 -4.04
CA PRO A 167 -0.64 -6.97 -4.95
C PRO A 167 0.29 -6.86 -6.17
N ASP A 168 -0.21 -6.36 -7.29
CA ASP A 168 0.61 -6.11 -8.49
C ASP A 168 1.53 -4.90 -8.31
N VAL A 169 1.08 -3.92 -7.52
CA VAL A 169 1.80 -2.69 -7.19
C VAL A 169 1.76 -2.46 -5.68
N LEU A 170 2.90 -2.12 -5.11
CA LEU A 170 3.03 -1.74 -3.71
C LEU A 170 3.42 -0.26 -3.62
N LEU A 171 2.52 0.56 -3.09
CA LEU A 171 2.75 1.97 -2.81
C LEU A 171 3.24 2.13 -1.37
N MET A 172 4.32 2.86 -1.16
CA MET A 172 4.87 3.15 0.16
C MET A 172 4.94 4.66 0.38
N ASP A 173 4.08 5.19 1.25
CA ASP A 173 4.03 6.61 1.59
C ASP A 173 4.88 6.85 2.85
N GLU A 174 6.14 7.22 2.66
CA GLU A 174 7.13 7.49 3.73
C GLU A 174 7.14 6.43 4.85
N PRO A 175 7.29 5.13 4.54
CA PRO A 175 7.07 4.04 5.52
C PRO A 175 8.05 4.06 6.69
N CYS A 176 9.17 4.80 6.57
CA CYS A 176 10.25 4.86 7.56
C CYS A 176 10.33 6.20 8.29
N SER A 177 9.49 7.20 7.97
CA SER A 177 9.61 8.58 8.47
C SER A 177 9.55 8.73 10.00
N ALA A 178 8.94 7.78 10.70
CA ALA A 178 8.81 7.80 12.16
C ALA A 178 9.71 6.76 12.87
N LEU A 179 10.67 6.18 12.16
CA LEU A 179 11.51 5.09 12.64
C LEU A 179 12.96 5.54 12.79
N ASP A 180 13.68 4.90 13.71
CA ASP A 180 15.13 5.08 13.84
C ASP A 180 15.89 4.42 12.67
N PRO A 181 17.19 4.72 12.47
CA PRO A 181 17.95 4.18 11.35
C PRO A 181 18.06 2.66 11.32
N GLN A 182 18.06 1.98 12.49
CA GLN A 182 18.13 0.52 12.54
C GLN A 182 16.80 -0.12 12.12
N ALA A 183 15.68 0.49 12.53
CA ALA A 183 14.35 0.07 12.13
C ALA A 183 14.10 0.34 10.64
N THR A 184 14.60 1.45 10.11
CA THR A 184 14.54 1.79 8.68
C THR A 184 15.24 0.73 7.84
N ALA A 185 16.47 0.35 8.17
CA ALA A 185 17.24 -0.68 7.45
C ALA A 185 16.57 -2.06 7.42
N ARG A 186 15.61 -2.33 8.31
CA ARG A 186 14.83 -3.58 8.30
C ARG A 186 13.58 -3.53 7.42
N ILE A 187 13.20 -2.34 6.96
CA ILE A 187 12.06 -2.13 6.06
C ILE A 187 12.52 -2.02 4.61
N GLU A 188 13.69 -1.42 4.38
CA GLU A 188 14.35 -1.32 3.07
C GLU A 188 14.97 -2.65 2.62
#